data_f526d2c4f12136434512f8e2e589eb4a
#
_entry.id   f526d2c4f12136434512f8e2e589eb4a
#
_cell.length_a   1.000
_cell.length_b   1.000
_cell.length_c   1.000
_cell.angle_alpha   90.00
_cell.angle_beta   90.00
_cell.angle_gamma   90.00
#
_symmetry.space_group_name_H-M   'P 1'
#
loop_
_entity.id
_entity.type
_entity.pdbx_description
1 polymer ?
#
loop_
_entity_poly.entity_id
_entity_poly.type
_entity_poly.pdbx_seq_one_letter_code
_entity_poly.pdbx_strand_id
1 'polypeptide(L)'
;MIRKITRLLSKGLPLPVLLLMACAAWILTAPPPSGFPILEYHMVTEEPRPGAEPYVVPPADFAAQLEYLLAEGYTTITPQDYARARKGKQMLPEKPVILTFDDGYEDNYRVVLPMLEERGMKAAFYVVTNDIGQPGYLTWDNLFDMERRGMEIGSHTANHIPLTTLPPEKQREE
;
A
#
# COMPACT_ATOMS: atom_id res chain seq x y z
N MET A 1 -8.47 -18.71 -56.97
CA MET A 1 -8.61 -18.20 -55.62
C MET A 1 -7.23 -17.91 -54.97
N ILE A 2 -6.24 -18.71 -55.17
CA ILE A 2 -4.86 -18.58 -54.59
C ILE A 2 -4.11 -17.31 -55.05
N ARG A 3 -4.29 -16.87 -56.32
CA ARG A 3 -3.64 -15.64 -56.85
C ARG A 3 -4.15 -14.32 -56.27
N LYS A 4 -5.30 -14.29 -55.59
CA LYS A 4 -5.80 -13.08 -54.89
C LYS A 4 -5.19 -12.91 -53.48
N ILE A 5 -4.83 -14.02 -52.83
CA ILE A 5 -4.27 -14.00 -51.46
C ILE A 5 -2.82 -13.54 -51.50
N THR A 6 -2.04 -13.95 -52.50
CA THR A 6 -0.63 -13.50 -52.64
C THR A 6 -0.51 -12.03 -52.99
N ARG A 7 -1.51 -11.39 -53.61
CA ARG A 7 -1.52 -9.94 -53.90
C ARG A 7 -1.88 -9.07 -52.70
N LEU A 8 -2.53 -9.65 -51.66
CA LEU A 8 -2.78 -8.94 -50.40
C LEU A 8 -1.54 -8.89 -49.49
N LEU A 9 -0.71 -9.92 -49.55
CA LEU A 9 0.53 -9.99 -48.76
C LEU A 9 1.68 -9.12 -49.30
N SER A 10 1.59 -8.68 -50.58
CA SER A 10 2.61 -7.81 -51.20
C SER A 10 2.38 -6.32 -50.91
N LYS A 11 1.21 -5.93 -50.42
CA LYS A 11 0.98 -4.57 -49.93
C LYS A 11 1.17 -4.64 -48.41
N GLY A 12 2.34 -4.24 -47.94
CA GLY A 12 2.63 -4.22 -46.51
C GLY A 12 1.45 -3.65 -45.70
N LEU A 13 1.29 -4.12 -44.47
CA LEU A 13 0.28 -3.59 -43.55
C LEU A 13 0.37 -2.06 -43.50
N PRO A 14 -0.77 -1.36 -43.56
CA PRO A 14 -0.75 0.10 -43.49
C PRO A 14 -0.07 0.57 -42.20
N LEU A 15 0.71 1.62 -42.27
CA LEU A 15 1.51 2.19 -41.18
C LEU A 15 0.76 2.26 -39.83
N PRO A 16 -0.52 2.70 -39.75
CA PRO A 16 -1.26 2.73 -38.51
C PRO A 16 -1.47 1.33 -37.89
N VAL A 17 -1.63 0.29 -38.71
CA VAL A 17 -1.77 -1.10 -38.21
C VAL A 17 -0.44 -1.61 -37.66
N LEU A 18 0.68 -1.31 -38.30
CA LEU A 18 2.02 -1.64 -37.83
C LEU A 18 2.31 -0.91 -36.51
N LEU A 19 1.94 0.36 -36.39
CA LEU A 19 2.08 1.12 -35.15
C LEU A 19 1.21 0.53 -34.01
N LEU A 20 -0.03 0.16 -34.30
CA LEU A 20 -0.90 -0.49 -33.30
C LEU A 20 -0.34 -1.84 -32.85
N MET A 21 0.17 -2.64 -33.78
CA MET A 21 0.81 -3.93 -33.45
C MET A 21 2.09 -3.72 -32.63
N ALA A 22 2.90 -2.72 -32.98
CA ALA A 22 4.10 -2.38 -32.23
C ALA A 22 3.76 -1.88 -30.81
N CYS A 23 2.76 -1.01 -30.67
CA CYS A 23 2.25 -0.59 -29.36
C CYS A 23 1.70 -1.76 -28.53
N ALA A 24 0.91 -2.63 -29.14
CA ALA A 24 0.39 -3.82 -28.47
C ALA A 24 1.52 -4.77 -28.06
N ALA A 25 2.50 -5.00 -28.93
CA ALA A 25 3.67 -5.79 -28.59
C ALA A 25 4.48 -5.17 -27.46
N TRP A 26 4.66 -3.85 -27.49
CA TRP A 26 5.36 -3.12 -26.42
C TRP A 26 4.63 -3.22 -25.08
N ILE A 27 3.29 -3.06 -25.08
CA ILE A 27 2.46 -3.23 -23.85
C ILE A 27 2.59 -4.66 -23.30
N LEU A 28 2.59 -5.68 -24.19
CA LEU A 28 2.68 -7.09 -23.80
C LEU A 28 4.08 -7.54 -23.37
N THR A 29 5.13 -6.84 -23.83
CA THR A 29 6.53 -7.18 -23.55
C THR A 29 7.26 -6.17 -22.69
N ALA A 30 6.62 -5.02 -22.37
CA ALA A 30 7.19 -4.07 -21.44
C ALA A 30 7.42 -4.75 -20.08
N PRO A 31 8.59 -4.59 -19.49
CA PRO A 31 8.80 -5.09 -18.14
C PRO A 31 7.78 -4.41 -17.21
N PRO A 32 7.25 -5.10 -16.22
CA PRO A 32 6.39 -4.49 -15.23
C PRO A 32 7.11 -3.27 -14.64
N PRO A 33 6.37 -2.23 -14.23
CA PRO A 33 6.98 -1.07 -13.61
C PRO A 33 7.90 -1.51 -12.47
N SER A 34 9.12 -0.97 -12.45
CA SER A 34 10.07 -1.26 -11.37
C SER A 34 9.52 -0.71 -10.06
N GLY A 35 9.13 -1.57 -9.15
CA GLY A 35 8.56 -1.20 -7.86
C GLY A 35 7.53 -2.22 -7.39
N PHE A 36 6.98 -1.97 -6.22
CA PHE A 36 5.89 -2.75 -5.64
C PHE A 36 4.88 -1.78 -5.00
N PRO A 37 3.61 -2.19 -4.83
CA PRO A 37 2.58 -1.33 -4.30
C PRO A 37 2.80 -1.02 -2.80
N ILE A 38 2.47 0.22 -2.43
CA ILE A 38 2.24 0.64 -1.05
C ILE A 38 0.79 1.08 -0.99
N LEU A 39 0.00 0.43 -0.15
CA LEU A 39 -1.42 0.74 0.04
C LEU A 39 -1.56 1.48 1.37
N GLU A 40 -2.06 2.70 1.29
CA GLU A 40 -2.26 3.59 2.44
C GLU A 40 -3.72 3.54 2.88
N TYR A 41 -3.92 3.34 4.16
CA TYR A 41 -5.19 3.31 4.86
C TYR A 41 -5.15 4.27 6.05
N HIS A 42 -6.31 4.59 6.59
CA HIS A 42 -6.46 5.33 7.84
C HIS A 42 -7.39 4.57 8.78
N MET A 43 -8.70 4.64 8.59
CA MET A 43 -9.70 3.98 9.42
C MET A 43 -10.30 2.75 8.72
N VAL A 44 -10.52 1.68 9.49
CA VAL A 44 -11.27 0.49 9.06
C VAL A 44 -12.44 0.28 10.01
N THR A 45 -13.57 0.92 9.70
CA THR A 45 -14.73 0.96 10.58
C THR A 45 -16.04 1.11 9.80
N GLU A 46 -17.16 0.68 10.39
CA GLU A 46 -18.51 1.00 9.89
C GLU A 46 -19.03 2.35 10.41
N GLU A 47 -18.40 2.90 11.44
CA GLU A 47 -18.83 4.11 12.12
C GLU A 47 -17.75 5.20 12.03
N PRO A 48 -17.65 5.90 10.88
CA PRO A 48 -16.66 6.96 10.71
C PRO A 48 -16.91 8.13 11.66
N ARG A 49 -15.85 8.79 12.06
CA ARG A 49 -15.97 10.09 12.74
C ARG A 49 -16.51 11.12 11.75
N PRO A 50 -17.30 12.09 12.20
CA PRO A 50 -17.75 13.16 11.34
C PRO A 50 -16.59 13.87 10.63
N GLY A 51 -16.65 13.93 9.29
CA GLY A 51 -15.62 14.53 8.45
C GLY A 51 -14.44 13.58 8.07
N ALA A 52 -14.43 12.35 8.57
CA ALA A 52 -13.42 11.33 8.23
C ALA A 52 -13.89 10.36 7.13
N GLU A 53 -15.09 10.52 6.60
CA GLU A 53 -15.71 9.59 5.64
C GLU A 53 -14.83 9.27 4.40
N PRO A 54 -14.05 10.22 3.84
CA PRO A 54 -13.16 9.93 2.72
C PRO A 54 -11.99 9.00 3.04
N TYR A 55 -11.68 8.81 4.33
CA TYR A 55 -10.53 8.05 4.82
C TYR A 55 -10.92 6.70 5.43
N VAL A 56 -12.15 6.27 5.20
CA VAL A 56 -12.71 5.05 5.83
C VAL A 56 -12.88 3.95 4.80
N VAL A 57 -12.45 2.75 5.20
CA VAL A 57 -12.76 1.50 4.50
C VAL A 57 -13.61 0.64 5.42
N PRO A 58 -14.79 0.16 4.99
CA PRO A 58 -15.58 -0.79 5.77
C PRO A 58 -14.80 -2.08 6.04
N PRO A 59 -14.92 -2.71 7.24
CA PRO A 59 -14.20 -3.94 7.57
C PRO A 59 -14.42 -5.08 6.57
N ALA A 60 -15.62 -5.22 6.00
CA ALA A 60 -15.92 -6.22 4.99
C ALA A 60 -15.13 -5.99 3.69
N ASP A 61 -15.02 -4.73 3.26
CA ASP A 61 -14.26 -4.37 2.06
C ASP A 61 -12.75 -4.54 2.30
N PHE A 62 -12.26 -4.17 3.48
CA PHE A 62 -10.88 -4.40 3.86
C PHE A 62 -10.54 -5.91 3.88
N ALA A 63 -11.43 -6.76 4.44
CA ALA A 63 -11.27 -8.20 4.38
C ALA A 63 -11.14 -8.71 2.94
N ALA A 64 -12.03 -8.26 2.05
CA ALA A 64 -12.01 -8.65 0.63
C ALA A 64 -10.71 -8.21 -0.06
N GLN A 65 -10.17 -7.04 0.28
CA GLN A 65 -8.88 -6.56 -0.25
C GLN A 65 -7.72 -7.44 0.24
N LEU A 66 -7.71 -7.84 1.51
CA LEU A 66 -6.68 -8.75 2.05
C LEU A 66 -6.74 -10.13 1.38
N GLU A 67 -7.95 -10.68 1.18
CA GLU A 67 -8.13 -11.96 0.45
C GLU A 67 -7.65 -11.85 -1.00
N TYR A 68 -7.93 -10.73 -1.68
CA TYR A 68 -7.43 -10.48 -3.03
C TYR A 68 -5.90 -10.49 -3.08
N LEU A 69 -5.24 -9.80 -2.15
CA LEU A 69 -3.77 -9.78 -2.08
C LEU A 69 -3.19 -11.18 -1.90
N LEU A 70 -3.78 -11.99 -1.02
CA LEU A 70 -3.37 -13.40 -0.82
C LEU A 70 -3.57 -14.24 -2.06
N ALA A 71 -4.75 -14.14 -2.70
CA ALA A 71 -5.09 -14.89 -3.90
C ALA A 71 -4.16 -14.58 -5.07
N GLU A 72 -3.74 -13.31 -5.19
CA GLU A 72 -2.78 -12.86 -6.20
C GLU A 72 -1.32 -13.18 -5.84
N GLY A 73 -1.06 -13.79 -4.68
CA GLY A 73 0.27 -14.20 -4.23
C GLY A 73 1.13 -13.06 -3.69
N TYR A 74 0.52 -11.96 -3.28
CA TYR A 74 1.27 -10.90 -2.59
C TYR A 74 1.68 -11.33 -1.19
N THR A 75 2.86 -10.89 -0.77
CA THR A 75 3.36 -11.04 0.60
C THR A 75 3.58 -9.67 1.21
N THR A 76 2.96 -9.41 2.34
CA THR A 76 3.15 -8.14 3.04
C THR A 76 4.53 -8.06 3.66
N ILE A 77 5.17 -6.92 3.49
CA ILE A 77 6.44 -6.56 4.11
C ILE A 77 6.30 -5.22 4.81
N THR A 78 7.20 -4.90 5.74
CA THR A 78 7.26 -3.59 6.35
C THR A 78 8.29 -2.69 5.65
N PRO A 79 8.23 -1.36 5.81
CA PRO A 79 9.29 -0.44 5.38
C PRO A 79 10.67 -0.83 5.91
N GLN A 80 10.75 -1.36 7.14
CA GLN A 80 12.00 -1.84 7.71
C GLN A 80 12.52 -3.10 7.00
N ASP A 81 11.62 -4.03 6.62
CA ASP A 81 11.98 -5.20 5.81
C ASP A 81 12.57 -4.76 4.46
N TYR A 82 11.94 -3.80 3.81
CA TYR A 82 12.47 -3.21 2.58
C TYR A 82 13.84 -2.55 2.79
N ALA A 83 13.99 -1.76 3.86
CA ALA A 83 15.27 -1.12 4.16
C ALA A 83 16.39 -2.15 4.44
N ARG A 84 16.08 -3.28 5.08
CA ARG A 84 17.02 -4.40 5.28
C ARG A 84 17.40 -5.06 3.96
N ALA A 85 16.43 -5.27 3.08
CA ALA A 85 16.68 -5.86 1.77
C ALA A 85 17.55 -4.94 0.90
N ARG A 86 17.32 -3.64 0.93
CA ARG A 86 18.17 -2.65 0.25
C ARG A 86 19.62 -2.65 0.73
N LYS A 87 19.86 -3.05 1.97
CA LYS A 87 21.21 -3.22 2.56
C LYS A 87 21.77 -4.64 2.37
N GLY A 88 21.11 -5.48 1.58
CA GLY A 88 21.53 -6.87 1.33
C GLY A 88 21.42 -7.80 2.54
N LYS A 89 20.64 -7.42 3.58
CA LYS A 89 20.49 -8.19 4.81
C LYS A 89 19.35 -9.22 4.77
N GLN A 90 18.47 -9.12 3.81
CA GLN A 90 17.41 -10.09 3.53
C GLN A 90 16.98 -10.01 2.07
N MET A 91 16.27 -11.04 1.59
CA MET A 91 15.61 -11.03 0.28
C MET A 91 14.17 -10.60 0.41
N LEU A 92 13.65 -9.90 -0.60
CA LEU A 92 12.21 -9.63 -0.70
C LEU A 92 11.50 -10.85 -1.28
N PRO A 93 10.21 -11.05 -0.92
CA PRO A 93 9.36 -12.00 -1.62
C PRO A 93 9.18 -11.61 -3.08
N GLU A 94 8.64 -12.52 -3.89
CA GLU A 94 8.47 -12.29 -5.34
C GLU A 94 7.49 -11.16 -5.63
N LYS A 95 6.37 -11.10 -4.89
CA LYS A 95 5.36 -10.06 -5.00
C LYS A 95 5.19 -9.32 -3.64
N PRO A 96 6.08 -8.39 -3.31
CA PRO A 96 5.96 -7.65 -2.05
C PRO A 96 4.86 -6.59 -2.14
N VAL A 97 4.20 -6.32 -1.03
CA VAL A 97 3.29 -5.19 -0.83
C VAL A 97 3.50 -4.62 0.56
N ILE A 98 3.44 -3.30 0.71
CA ILE A 98 3.42 -2.64 2.02
C ILE A 98 1.99 -2.15 2.27
N LEU A 99 1.47 -2.43 3.46
CA LEU A 99 0.25 -1.84 3.98
C LEU A 99 0.63 -0.82 5.03
N THR A 100 0.12 0.41 4.91
CA THR A 100 0.33 1.47 5.89
C THR A 100 -1.00 1.97 6.45
N PHE A 101 -1.00 2.35 7.71
CA PHE A 101 -2.15 2.94 8.40
C PHE A 101 -1.68 4.22 9.08
N ASP A 102 -2.29 5.33 8.72
CA ASP A 102 -1.92 6.64 9.21
C ASP A 102 -2.81 7.09 10.37
N ASP A 103 -2.39 8.12 11.09
CA ASP A 103 -3.02 8.82 12.22
C ASP A 103 -3.06 8.05 13.55
N GLY A 104 -3.07 6.72 13.55
CA GLY A 104 -3.09 5.93 14.79
C GLY A 104 -4.46 5.82 15.45
N TYR A 105 -5.52 5.60 14.68
CA TYR A 105 -6.87 5.37 15.17
C TYR A 105 -7.02 4.06 15.93
N GLU A 106 -7.93 4.01 16.93
CA GLU A 106 -8.14 2.86 17.80
C GLU A 106 -8.61 1.59 17.05
N ASP A 107 -9.34 1.75 15.95
CA ASP A 107 -9.78 0.63 15.09
C ASP A 107 -8.60 -0.13 14.46
N ASN A 108 -7.45 0.51 14.29
CA ASN A 108 -6.24 -0.16 13.83
C ASN A 108 -5.80 -1.29 14.78
N TYR A 109 -6.02 -1.15 16.09
CA TYR A 109 -5.76 -2.21 17.05
C TYR A 109 -6.94 -3.20 17.18
N ARG A 110 -8.18 -2.69 17.22
CA ARG A 110 -9.35 -3.52 17.50
C ARG A 110 -9.86 -4.30 16.31
N VAL A 111 -9.68 -3.77 15.10
CA VAL A 111 -10.22 -4.34 13.86
C VAL A 111 -9.09 -4.80 12.95
N VAL A 112 -8.16 -3.90 12.58
CA VAL A 112 -7.14 -4.19 11.58
C VAL A 112 -6.17 -5.27 12.06
N LEU A 113 -5.61 -5.12 13.25
CA LEU A 113 -4.60 -6.03 13.77
C LEU A 113 -5.04 -7.50 13.76
N PRO A 114 -6.21 -7.90 14.33
CA PRO A 114 -6.65 -9.29 14.25
C PRO A 114 -6.87 -9.78 12.82
N MET A 115 -7.40 -8.93 11.92
CA MET A 115 -7.61 -9.31 10.53
C MET A 115 -6.31 -9.59 9.77
N LEU A 116 -5.24 -8.84 10.07
CA LEU A 116 -3.91 -9.07 9.53
C LEU A 116 -3.29 -10.36 10.09
N GLU A 117 -3.40 -10.58 11.39
CA GLU A 117 -2.83 -11.76 12.06
C GLU A 117 -3.46 -13.07 11.60
N GLU A 118 -4.80 -13.12 11.47
CA GLU A 118 -5.50 -14.28 10.94
C GLU A 118 -4.98 -14.72 9.57
N ARG A 119 -4.37 -13.80 8.83
CA ARG A 119 -3.83 -14.01 7.48
C ARG A 119 -2.30 -14.07 7.43
N GLY A 120 -1.62 -13.96 8.57
CA GLY A 120 -0.16 -13.91 8.63
C GLY A 120 0.44 -12.69 7.95
N MET A 121 -0.33 -11.61 7.86
CA MET A 121 0.08 -10.36 7.22
C MET A 121 0.69 -9.37 8.22
N LYS A 122 1.52 -8.46 7.69
CA LYS A 122 2.16 -7.37 8.44
C LYS A 122 1.75 -6.02 7.86
N ALA A 123 1.85 -4.98 8.69
CA ALA A 123 1.65 -3.60 8.27
C ALA A 123 2.56 -2.64 9.06
N ALA A 124 2.63 -1.39 8.60
CA ALA A 124 3.22 -0.28 9.34
C ALA A 124 2.13 0.70 9.77
N PHE A 125 2.22 1.19 11.00
CA PHE A 125 1.28 2.14 11.60
C PHE A 125 2.01 3.42 11.96
N TYR A 126 1.64 4.52 11.35
CA TYR A 126 2.22 5.84 11.55
C TYR A 126 1.31 6.67 12.44
N VAL A 127 1.75 6.96 13.66
CA VAL A 127 0.91 7.58 14.67
C VAL A 127 1.26 9.05 14.88
N VAL A 128 0.23 9.90 15.02
CA VAL A 128 0.39 11.27 15.48
C VAL A 128 0.69 11.22 16.97
N THR A 129 1.91 11.62 17.36
CA THR A 129 2.42 11.29 18.70
C THR A 129 1.67 11.98 19.83
N ASN A 130 1.10 13.16 19.62
CA ASN A 130 0.30 13.88 20.63
C ASN A 130 -1.14 13.35 20.77
N ASP A 131 -1.59 12.48 19.83
CA ASP A 131 -2.90 11.85 19.90
C ASP A 131 -2.87 10.50 20.64
N ILE A 132 -1.67 9.96 20.92
CA ILE A 132 -1.53 8.69 21.63
C ILE A 132 -2.20 8.77 23.01
N GLY A 133 -3.16 7.86 23.24
CA GLY A 133 -3.94 7.78 24.48
C GLY A 133 -5.13 8.74 24.54
N GLN A 134 -5.36 9.54 23.52
CA GLN A 134 -6.59 10.33 23.41
C GLN A 134 -7.79 9.42 23.04
N PRO A 135 -9.03 9.80 23.39
CA PRO A 135 -10.21 8.99 23.05
C PRO A 135 -10.31 8.69 21.54
N GLY A 136 -10.37 7.39 21.20
CA GLY A 136 -10.47 6.86 19.85
C GLY A 136 -9.15 6.81 19.09
N TYR A 137 -8.03 6.96 19.76
CA TYR A 137 -6.67 6.70 19.24
C TYR A 137 -5.99 5.56 19.99
N LEU A 138 -4.91 5.06 19.41
CA LEU A 138 -4.07 4.02 20.01
C LEU A 138 -3.45 4.51 21.32
N THR A 139 -3.36 3.59 22.29
CA THR A 139 -2.59 3.83 23.52
C THR A 139 -1.15 3.32 23.36
N TRP A 140 -0.25 3.72 24.26
CA TRP A 140 1.10 3.16 24.31
C TRP A 140 1.09 1.64 24.49
N ASP A 141 0.18 1.10 25.31
CA ASP A 141 0.06 -0.36 25.48
C ASP A 141 -0.36 -1.06 24.19
N ASN A 142 -1.26 -0.45 23.39
CA ASN A 142 -1.62 -0.97 22.08
C ASN A 142 -0.40 -1.00 21.14
N LEU A 143 0.35 0.10 21.08
CA LEU A 143 1.54 0.20 20.22
C LEU A 143 2.60 -0.85 20.56
N PHE A 144 2.91 -1.01 21.86
CA PHE A 144 3.85 -2.05 22.31
C PHE A 144 3.35 -3.46 22.03
N ASP A 145 2.05 -3.71 22.12
CA ASP A 145 1.49 -5.02 21.79
C ASP A 145 1.55 -5.28 20.28
N MET A 146 1.20 -4.30 19.45
CA MET A 146 1.30 -4.39 18.00
C MET A 146 2.73 -4.67 17.53
N GLU A 147 3.72 -3.98 18.11
CA GLU A 147 5.14 -4.21 17.80
C GLU A 147 5.56 -5.64 18.15
N ARG A 148 5.20 -6.15 19.35
CA ARG A 148 5.48 -7.55 19.75
C ARG A 148 4.83 -8.57 18.83
N ARG A 149 3.71 -8.22 18.20
CA ARG A 149 2.97 -9.06 17.25
C ARG A 149 3.46 -8.88 15.81
N GLY A 150 4.58 -8.15 15.62
CA GLY A 150 5.30 -8.06 14.34
C GLY A 150 4.86 -6.93 13.41
N MET A 151 4.07 -5.98 13.92
CA MET A 151 3.75 -4.76 13.20
C MET A 151 4.87 -3.73 13.35
N GLU A 152 5.04 -2.85 12.36
CA GLU A 152 5.99 -1.73 12.44
C GLU A 152 5.27 -0.49 12.94
N ILE A 153 5.85 0.22 13.90
CA ILE A 153 5.33 1.50 14.41
C ILE A 153 6.25 2.61 13.97
N GLY A 154 5.67 3.66 13.39
CA GLY A 154 6.37 4.86 12.95
C GLY A 154 5.69 6.13 13.43
N SER A 155 6.36 7.27 13.26
CA SER A 155 5.81 8.59 13.59
C SER A 155 5.12 9.22 12.39
N HIS A 156 4.00 9.90 12.65
CA HIS A 156 3.26 10.74 11.70
C HIS A 156 3.21 12.19 12.15
N THR A 157 4.38 12.73 12.55
CA THR A 157 4.57 14.03 13.19
C THR A 157 4.00 14.10 14.62
N ALA A 158 4.19 15.22 15.29
CA ALA A 158 3.65 15.42 16.63
C ALA A 158 2.19 15.88 16.61
N ASN A 159 1.82 16.74 15.66
CA ASN A 159 0.51 17.41 15.64
C ASN A 159 -0.22 17.29 14.30
N HIS A 160 0.22 16.39 13.41
CA HIS A 160 -0.34 16.20 12.07
C HIS A 160 -0.32 17.49 11.24
N ILE A 161 0.72 18.32 11.39
CA ILE A 161 0.88 19.56 10.62
C ILE A 161 1.74 19.30 9.38
N PRO A 162 1.31 19.72 8.18
CA PRO A 162 2.13 19.58 6.97
C PRO A 162 3.47 20.31 7.13
N LEU A 163 4.58 19.59 7.16
CA LEU A 163 5.93 20.14 7.41
C LEU A 163 6.31 21.25 6.44
N THR A 164 5.78 21.19 5.18
CA THR A 164 6.03 22.22 4.16
C THR A 164 5.45 23.58 4.49
N THR A 165 4.51 23.66 5.44
CA THR A 165 3.89 24.91 5.90
C THR A 165 4.65 25.56 7.06
N LEU A 166 5.64 24.86 7.62
CA LEU A 166 6.39 25.27 8.80
C LEU A 166 7.80 25.74 8.44
N PRO A 167 8.34 26.75 9.15
CA PRO A 167 9.74 27.09 9.04
C PRO A 167 10.64 25.99 9.63
N PRO A 168 11.92 25.87 9.21
CA PRO A 168 12.80 24.76 9.55
C PRO A 168 12.96 24.48 11.06
N GLU A 169 12.93 25.50 11.90
CA GLU A 169 12.99 25.36 13.36
C GLU A 169 11.74 24.67 13.92
N LYS A 170 10.57 24.93 13.35
CA LYS A 170 9.30 24.29 13.75
C LYS A 170 9.13 22.89 13.22
N GLN A 171 9.70 22.59 12.03
CA GLN A 171 9.68 21.23 11.48
C GLN A 171 10.42 20.22 12.38
N ARG A 172 11.33 20.67 13.25
CA ARG A 172 12.05 19.81 14.19
C ARG A 172 11.26 19.51 15.46
N GLU A 173 10.22 20.30 15.73
CA GLU A 173 9.32 20.10 16.86
C GLU A 173 8.22 19.11 16.53
N GLU A 174 7.98 18.88 15.21
CA GLU A 174 7.08 17.88 14.64
C GLU A 174 7.78 16.53 14.40
#